data_f64840754e15111cd39d7de7ff359a13
#
_entry.id   f64840754e15111cd39d7de7ff359a13
#
_cell.length_a   1.000
_cell.length_b   1.000
_cell.length_c   1.000
_cell.angle_alpha   90.00
_cell.angle_beta   90.00
_cell.angle_gamma   90.00
#
_symmetry.space_group_name_H-M   'P 1'
#
loop_
_entity.id
_entity.type
_entity.pdbx_description
1 polymer ?
#
loop_
_entity_poly.entity_id
_entity_poly.type
_entity_poly.pdbx_seq_one_letter_code
_entity_poly.pdbx_strand_id
1 'polypeptide(L)'
;MSIRNPFECFTWKSDIFSCDSNDIDTFYERLAEQVSRLGLQERKLGQTGDYPINFYQSPAQKAGQPSILISAGFHGEESAGPWGLLYFLNELEPELFQQLNISLLPLANPTGFKKGHRFNNSGENPNRGYFVENGRGKVDETSSNEGKILIEHTQLLQAASKNGILTCHEDVLQKNTYIYSFEANQTPGKFSRALRDTLGQYFPIAEDGLIDDCPIEDGIIFNHFDTSFEAFLVRLGASVGVCSETPALQSFDRRVMANAAIMQRFVELTLEKK
;
A
#
# COMPACT_ATOMS: atom_id res chain seq x y z
N MET A 1 -4.46 -1.60 23.61
CA MET A 1 -4.82 -0.21 23.27
C MET A 1 -6.28 -0.20 22.85
N SER A 2 -7.10 0.67 23.43
CA SER A 2 -8.49 0.84 23.00
C SER A 2 -8.46 1.42 21.59
N ILE A 3 -9.10 0.76 20.62
CA ILE A 3 -9.35 1.32 19.29
C ILE A 3 -10.21 2.55 19.53
N ARG A 4 -9.61 3.76 19.48
CA ARG A 4 -10.37 5.00 19.49
C ARG A 4 -11.29 4.97 18.26
N ASN A 5 -12.56 5.33 18.48
CA ASN A 5 -13.50 5.46 17.39
C ASN A 5 -12.88 6.39 16.32
N PRO A 6 -12.56 5.88 15.12
CA PRO A 6 -11.86 6.67 14.10
C PRO A 6 -12.63 7.92 13.68
N PHE A 7 -13.93 8.03 14.06
CA PHE A 7 -14.77 9.18 13.74
C PHE A 7 -14.63 10.37 14.71
N GLU A 8 -13.94 10.21 15.86
CA GLU A 8 -13.87 11.27 16.90
C GLU A 8 -12.63 12.16 16.85
N CYS A 9 -11.61 11.83 16.05
CA CYS A 9 -10.28 12.49 16.10
C CYS A 9 -9.90 13.30 14.86
N PHE A 10 -10.84 13.84 14.10
CA PHE A 10 -10.52 14.64 12.91
C PHE A 10 -10.47 16.14 13.19
N THR A 11 -9.33 16.63 13.61
CA THR A 11 -9.03 18.09 13.58
C THR A 11 -8.59 18.59 12.20
N TRP A 12 -8.14 17.71 11.31
CA TRP A 12 -7.71 18.05 9.96
C TRP A 12 -8.66 17.66 8.80
N LYS A 13 -9.89 17.37 9.10
CA LYS A 13 -10.93 17.11 8.10
C LYS A 13 -11.03 18.18 7.00
N SER A 14 -10.82 19.45 7.36
CA SER A 14 -10.99 20.55 6.41
C SER A 14 -9.86 20.65 5.41
N ASP A 15 -8.63 20.26 5.75
CA ASP A 15 -7.46 20.55 4.93
C ASP A 15 -7.15 19.45 3.89
N ILE A 16 -7.32 18.18 4.24
CA ILE A 16 -7.14 17.07 3.26
C ILE A 16 -8.29 17.02 2.26
N PHE A 17 -9.52 17.23 2.72
CA PHE A 17 -10.72 17.06 1.90
C PHE A 17 -11.17 18.34 1.21
N SER A 18 -10.47 19.43 1.37
CA SER A 18 -10.70 20.68 0.63
C SER A 18 -9.91 20.77 -0.67
N CYS A 19 -8.90 19.90 -0.87
CA CYS A 19 -8.13 19.85 -2.10
C CYS A 19 -8.69 18.81 -3.09
N ASP A 20 -8.32 18.93 -4.35
CA ASP A 20 -8.52 17.87 -5.35
C ASP A 20 -7.80 16.60 -4.86
N SER A 21 -8.48 15.46 -4.89
CA SER A 21 -7.92 14.18 -4.47
C SER A 21 -6.66 13.77 -5.24
N ASN A 22 -6.39 14.40 -6.38
CA ASN A 22 -5.24 14.21 -7.24
C ASN A 22 -4.28 15.41 -7.27
N ASP A 23 -4.40 16.34 -6.30
CA ASP A 23 -3.45 17.44 -6.11
C ASP A 23 -2.11 16.90 -5.60
N ILE A 24 -1.21 16.66 -6.54
CA ILE A 24 0.10 16.07 -6.26
C ILE A 24 1.02 17.02 -5.49
N ASP A 25 0.89 18.34 -5.72
CA ASP A 25 1.74 19.33 -5.07
C ASP A 25 1.38 19.43 -3.60
N THR A 26 0.09 19.51 -3.27
CA THR A 26 -0.41 19.43 -1.88
C THR A 26 -0.06 18.08 -1.24
N PHE A 27 -0.16 16.97 -1.97
CA PHE A 27 0.21 15.66 -1.45
C PHE A 27 1.68 15.61 -1.01
N TYR A 28 2.61 16.07 -1.86
CA TYR A 28 4.04 16.08 -1.51
C TYR A 28 4.38 17.05 -0.39
N GLU A 29 3.71 18.21 -0.33
CA GLU A 29 3.88 19.16 0.78
C GLU A 29 3.52 18.50 2.12
N ARG A 30 2.33 17.88 2.20
CA ARG A 30 1.88 17.17 3.41
C ARG A 30 2.74 15.96 3.76
N LEU A 31 3.21 15.24 2.75
CA LEU A 31 4.13 14.12 2.97
C LEU A 31 5.46 14.61 3.57
N ALA A 32 6.01 15.71 3.06
CA ALA A 32 7.25 16.29 3.60
C ALA A 32 7.12 16.72 5.06
N GLU A 33 5.96 17.26 5.46
CA GLU A 33 5.66 17.58 6.87
C GLU A 33 5.75 16.32 7.76
N GLN A 34 5.12 15.19 7.32
CA GLN A 34 5.13 13.95 8.08
C GLN A 34 6.51 13.28 8.09
N VAL A 35 7.24 13.31 6.97
CA VAL A 35 8.62 12.83 6.88
C VAL A 35 9.51 13.56 7.87
N SER A 36 9.39 14.90 7.95
CA SER A 36 10.13 15.72 8.91
C SER A 36 9.73 15.42 10.36
N ARG A 37 8.44 15.35 10.66
CA ARG A 37 7.91 15.08 12.02
C ARG A 37 8.38 13.73 12.57
N LEU A 38 8.37 12.71 11.72
CA LEU A 38 8.75 11.35 12.10
C LEU A 38 10.25 11.06 11.93
N GLY A 39 11.02 12.00 11.35
CA GLY A 39 12.45 11.83 11.07
C GLY A 39 12.73 10.72 10.06
N LEU A 40 11.81 10.43 9.12
CA LEU A 40 11.99 9.38 8.14
C LEU A 40 13.15 9.67 7.19
N GLN A 41 13.89 8.63 6.82
CA GLN A 41 14.98 8.72 5.86
C GLN A 41 14.41 8.60 4.44
N GLU A 42 14.59 9.63 3.64
CA GLU A 42 14.16 9.67 2.24
C GLU A 42 15.25 9.13 1.31
N ARG A 43 14.82 8.35 0.32
CA ARG A 43 15.65 7.91 -0.81
C ARG A 43 14.86 8.07 -2.10
N LYS A 44 15.35 8.87 -3.03
CA LYS A 44 14.85 8.90 -4.41
C LYS A 44 15.28 7.61 -5.12
N LEU A 45 14.32 6.79 -5.56
CA LEU A 45 14.58 5.57 -6.35
C LEU A 45 14.76 5.90 -7.83
N GLY A 46 13.99 6.85 -8.33
CA GLY A 46 14.02 7.28 -9.72
C GLY A 46 13.09 8.45 -9.96
N GLN A 47 12.73 8.66 -11.23
CA GLN A 47 11.86 9.77 -11.64
C GLN A 47 11.04 9.35 -12.85
N THR A 48 9.77 9.73 -12.88
CA THR A 48 8.88 9.60 -14.04
C THR A 48 8.24 10.96 -14.35
N GLY A 49 8.39 11.43 -15.58
CA GLY A 49 8.07 12.82 -15.91
C GLY A 49 8.88 13.79 -15.03
N ASP A 50 8.20 14.75 -14.43
CA ASP A 50 8.80 15.75 -13.54
C ASP A 50 8.81 15.33 -12.07
N TYR A 51 8.32 14.13 -11.74
CA TYR A 51 8.09 13.70 -10.37
C TYR A 51 9.03 12.59 -9.92
N PRO A 52 9.58 12.67 -8.68
CA PRO A 52 10.38 11.59 -8.11
C PRO A 52 9.50 10.41 -7.69
N ILE A 53 10.08 9.21 -7.74
CA ILE A 53 9.59 8.06 -6.99
C ILE A 53 10.45 7.96 -5.75
N ASN A 54 9.88 8.35 -4.62
CA ASN A 54 10.57 8.38 -3.33
C ASN A 54 10.18 7.19 -2.46
N PHE A 55 11.16 6.69 -1.76
CA PHE A 55 11.06 5.63 -0.78
C PHE A 55 11.49 6.18 0.58
N TYR A 56 10.76 5.84 1.62
CA TYR A 56 11.03 6.33 2.97
C TYR A 56 11.23 5.17 3.93
N GLN A 57 12.10 5.37 4.92
CA GLN A 57 12.37 4.37 5.95
C GLN A 57 12.35 4.99 7.34
N SER A 58 11.97 4.23 8.35
CA SER A 58 12.10 4.63 9.75
C SER A 58 13.53 5.05 10.08
N PRO A 59 13.71 6.01 11.02
CA PRO A 59 15.00 6.72 11.25
C PRO A 59 16.19 5.82 11.54
N ALA A 60 15.95 4.70 12.21
CA ALA A 60 16.99 3.72 12.53
C ALA A 60 16.49 2.32 12.24
N GLN A 61 16.96 1.74 11.14
CA GLN A 61 16.73 0.33 10.84
C GLN A 61 17.52 -0.53 11.83
N LYS A 62 16.81 -1.33 12.64
CA LYS A 62 17.44 -2.17 13.65
C LYS A 62 17.46 -3.63 13.19
N ALA A 63 18.64 -4.23 13.24
CA ALA A 63 18.78 -5.66 12.98
C ALA A 63 17.94 -6.47 13.99
N GLY A 64 17.25 -7.51 13.49
CA GLY A 64 16.42 -8.38 14.31
C GLY A 64 15.00 -7.87 14.56
N GLN A 65 14.67 -6.63 14.21
CA GLN A 65 13.28 -6.17 14.20
C GLN A 65 12.56 -6.64 12.93
N PRO A 66 11.24 -6.90 13.00
CA PRO A 66 10.45 -7.11 11.81
C PRO A 66 10.55 -5.92 10.86
N SER A 67 10.53 -6.18 9.55
CA SER A 67 10.59 -5.16 8.49
C SER A 67 9.39 -5.33 7.59
N ILE A 68 8.62 -4.25 7.43
CA ILE A 68 7.44 -4.20 6.56
C ILE A 68 7.52 -3.04 5.58
N LEU A 69 6.92 -3.26 4.42
CA LEU A 69 6.72 -2.24 3.40
C LEU A 69 5.23 -1.95 3.23
N ILE A 70 4.87 -0.67 3.25
CA ILE A 70 3.53 -0.19 2.91
C ILE A 70 3.64 0.66 1.66
N SER A 71 2.81 0.39 0.66
CA SER A 71 2.83 1.08 -0.63
C SER A 71 1.43 1.47 -1.09
N ALA A 72 1.36 2.51 -1.92
CA ALA A 72 0.13 3.01 -2.51
C ALA A 72 0.38 3.73 -3.84
N GLY A 73 -0.68 4.12 -4.54
CA GLY A 73 -0.62 4.98 -5.70
C GLY A 73 0.02 4.36 -6.92
N PHE A 74 -0.16 3.07 -7.15
CA PHE A 74 0.20 2.38 -8.39
C PHE A 74 -0.72 2.78 -9.55
N HIS A 75 -2.02 2.95 -9.28
CA HIS A 75 -2.97 3.49 -10.22
C HIS A 75 -3.36 4.91 -9.79
N GLY A 76 -3.30 5.85 -10.72
CA GLY A 76 -3.45 7.26 -10.36
C GLY A 76 -4.89 7.69 -10.04
N GLU A 77 -5.88 6.93 -10.48
CA GLU A 77 -7.29 7.14 -10.14
C GLU A 77 -7.64 6.67 -8.71
N GLU A 78 -6.78 5.84 -8.10
CA GLU A 78 -6.96 5.23 -6.80
C GLU A 78 -6.31 6.10 -5.71
N SER A 79 -6.81 7.33 -5.57
CA SER A 79 -6.14 8.35 -4.76
C SER A 79 -6.29 8.17 -3.25
N ALA A 80 -7.29 7.40 -2.78
CA ALA A 80 -7.49 7.26 -1.34
C ALA A 80 -6.39 6.45 -0.63
N GLY A 81 -5.66 5.58 -1.34
CA GLY A 81 -4.50 4.87 -0.77
C GLY A 81 -3.37 5.83 -0.35
N PRO A 82 -2.85 6.70 -1.24
CA PRO A 82 -1.87 7.73 -0.89
C PRO A 82 -2.32 8.65 0.25
N TRP A 83 -3.53 9.19 0.21
CA TRP A 83 -4.06 10.03 1.28
C TRP A 83 -4.27 9.26 2.59
N GLY A 84 -4.68 8.00 2.51
CA GLY A 84 -4.77 7.10 3.67
C GLY A 84 -3.42 6.88 4.33
N LEU A 85 -2.34 6.78 3.53
CA LEU A 85 -0.98 6.67 4.05
C LEU A 85 -0.56 7.95 4.78
N LEU A 86 -0.89 9.14 4.27
CA LEU A 86 -0.64 10.39 4.98
C LEU A 86 -1.39 10.44 6.32
N TYR A 87 -2.66 10.00 6.32
CA TYR A 87 -3.44 9.92 7.54
C TYR A 87 -2.84 8.93 8.55
N PHE A 88 -2.45 7.74 8.08
CA PHE A 88 -1.74 6.76 8.90
C PHE A 88 -0.46 7.35 9.50
N LEU A 89 0.35 8.05 8.71
CA LEU A 89 1.57 8.71 9.21
C LEU A 89 1.26 9.76 10.28
N ASN A 90 0.20 10.57 10.11
CA ASN A 90 -0.18 11.59 11.09
C ASN A 90 -0.50 10.99 12.47
N GLU A 91 -1.12 9.82 12.51
CA GLU A 91 -1.46 9.10 13.74
C GLU A 91 -0.32 8.24 14.29
N LEU A 92 0.78 8.10 13.53
CA LEU A 92 1.91 7.25 13.91
C LEU A 92 2.75 7.89 14.99
N GLU A 93 2.99 7.17 16.08
CA GLU A 93 3.88 7.58 17.14
C GLU A 93 5.32 7.11 16.87
N PRO A 94 6.36 7.99 16.98
CA PRO A 94 7.75 7.64 16.68
C PRO A 94 8.30 6.46 17.49
N GLU A 95 7.75 6.20 18.67
CA GLU A 95 8.12 5.09 19.56
C GLU A 95 7.95 3.72 18.91
N LEU A 96 7.06 3.62 17.92
CA LEU A 96 6.83 2.40 17.14
C LEU A 96 8.11 1.95 16.42
N PHE A 97 8.96 2.88 15.98
CA PHE A 97 10.24 2.58 15.34
C PHE A 97 11.25 1.87 16.25
N GLN A 98 10.99 1.82 17.56
CA GLN A 98 11.77 1.01 18.49
C GLN A 98 11.46 -0.49 18.38
N GLN A 99 10.36 -0.87 17.73
CA GLN A 99 9.84 -2.24 17.67
C GLN A 99 9.76 -2.80 16.25
N LEU A 100 9.68 -1.93 15.23
CA LEU A 100 9.38 -2.28 13.85
C LEU A 100 10.14 -1.38 12.89
N ASN A 101 10.74 -1.97 11.86
CA ASN A 101 11.28 -1.24 10.71
C ASN A 101 10.16 -1.04 9.70
N ILE A 102 9.73 0.21 9.53
CA ILE A 102 8.69 0.58 8.55
C ILE A 102 9.37 1.21 7.34
N SER A 103 9.01 0.73 6.17
CA SER A 103 9.37 1.34 4.90
C SER A 103 8.11 1.72 4.13
N LEU A 104 8.16 2.78 3.35
CA LEU A 104 7.02 3.35 2.66
C LEU A 104 7.36 3.64 1.19
N LEU A 105 6.42 3.32 0.30
CA LEU A 105 6.38 3.77 -1.09
C LEU A 105 5.03 4.48 -1.31
N PRO A 106 4.90 5.77 -0.92
CA PRO A 106 3.61 6.43 -0.81
C PRO A 106 2.91 6.69 -2.14
N LEU A 107 3.68 6.86 -3.21
CA LEU A 107 3.17 7.18 -4.53
C LEU A 107 4.06 6.55 -5.60
N ALA A 108 3.66 5.38 -6.09
CA ALA A 108 4.42 4.63 -7.08
C ALA A 108 4.28 5.20 -8.50
N ASN A 109 3.11 5.78 -8.83
CA ASN A 109 2.79 6.36 -10.14
C ASN A 109 2.41 7.84 -10.03
N PRO A 110 3.36 8.74 -9.86
CA PRO A 110 3.06 10.15 -9.67
C PRO A 110 2.43 10.80 -10.92
N THR A 111 2.78 10.36 -12.11
CA THR A 111 2.24 10.93 -13.36
C THR A 111 0.78 10.54 -13.60
N GLY A 112 0.40 9.31 -13.26
CA GLY A 112 -0.99 8.86 -13.27
C GLY A 112 -1.80 9.54 -12.17
N PHE A 113 -1.25 9.64 -10.96
CA PHE A 113 -1.90 10.31 -9.84
C PHE A 113 -2.28 11.75 -10.18
N LYS A 114 -1.34 12.55 -10.69
CA LYS A 114 -1.62 13.94 -11.10
C LYS A 114 -2.78 14.06 -12.10
N LYS A 115 -2.97 13.05 -12.95
CA LYS A 115 -4.02 13.04 -13.97
C LYS A 115 -5.32 12.37 -13.51
N GLY A 116 -5.34 11.74 -12.35
CA GLY A 116 -6.43 10.88 -11.92
C GLY A 116 -6.68 9.72 -12.88
N HIS A 117 -5.62 9.13 -13.44
CA HIS A 117 -5.69 8.11 -14.48
C HIS A 117 -4.96 6.84 -14.07
N ARG A 118 -5.54 5.68 -14.37
CA ARG A 118 -4.98 4.35 -13.99
C ARG A 118 -3.53 4.18 -14.42
N PHE A 119 -3.24 4.47 -15.66
CA PHE A 119 -1.94 4.29 -16.28
C PHE A 119 -1.00 5.48 -16.05
N ASN A 120 0.29 5.27 -16.23
CA ASN A 120 1.27 6.34 -16.25
C ASN A 120 1.18 7.19 -17.53
N ASN A 121 2.05 8.18 -17.68
CA ASN A 121 2.08 9.07 -18.85
C ASN A 121 2.34 8.36 -20.18
N SER A 122 2.95 7.17 -20.15
CA SER A 122 3.25 6.34 -21.32
C SER A 122 2.13 5.34 -21.64
N GLY A 123 1.04 5.32 -20.86
CA GLY A 123 -0.07 4.38 -21.03
C GLY A 123 0.25 2.96 -20.48
N GLU A 124 1.29 2.83 -19.66
CA GLU A 124 1.71 1.58 -19.05
C GLU A 124 1.01 1.36 -17.70
N ASN A 125 0.82 0.09 -17.29
CA ASN A 125 0.27 -0.25 -15.97
C ASN A 125 1.40 -0.42 -14.94
N PRO A 126 1.54 0.48 -13.95
CA PRO A 126 2.64 0.41 -12.98
C PRO A 126 2.56 -0.75 -11.99
N ASN A 127 1.40 -1.41 -11.84
CA ASN A 127 1.26 -2.61 -11.00
C ASN A 127 1.26 -3.92 -11.83
N ARG A 128 1.97 -3.95 -12.96
CA ARG A 128 2.14 -5.15 -13.79
C ARG A 128 3.57 -5.23 -14.31
N GLY A 129 3.96 -6.44 -14.76
CA GLY A 129 5.28 -6.67 -15.37
C GLY A 129 6.41 -6.87 -14.37
N TYR A 130 6.10 -7.35 -13.16
CA TYR A 130 7.10 -7.72 -12.15
C TYR A 130 7.39 -9.22 -12.21
N PHE A 131 8.59 -9.56 -12.66
CA PHE A 131 9.03 -10.95 -12.80
C PHE A 131 10.21 -11.26 -11.87
N VAL A 132 10.32 -12.53 -11.48
CA VAL A 132 11.45 -13.05 -10.70
C VAL A 132 12.16 -14.13 -11.52
N GLU A 133 13.45 -13.97 -11.70
CA GLU A 133 14.32 -14.95 -12.34
C GLU A 133 15.55 -15.19 -11.47
N ASN A 134 15.81 -16.44 -11.11
CA ASN A 134 16.94 -16.81 -10.23
C ASN A 134 17.00 -16.03 -8.91
N GLY A 135 15.82 -15.77 -8.29
CA GLY A 135 15.70 -15.05 -7.03
C GLY A 135 15.97 -13.53 -7.13
N ARG A 136 15.92 -12.97 -8.32
CA ARG A 136 16.12 -11.53 -8.59
C ARG A 136 14.99 -10.98 -9.44
N GLY A 137 14.77 -9.68 -9.31
CA GLY A 137 13.83 -8.99 -10.19
C GLY A 137 14.35 -8.99 -11.64
N LYS A 138 13.42 -9.20 -12.56
CA LYS A 138 13.68 -9.20 -14.00
C LYS A 138 12.77 -8.20 -14.68
N VAL A 139 13.36 -7.28 -15.43
CA VAL A 139 12.66 -6.39 -16.34
C VAL A 139 12.24 -7.17 -17.59
N ASP A 140 11.04 -6.90 -18.06
CA ASP A 140 10.43 -7.49 -19.23
C ASP A 140 9.78 -6.39 -20.08
N GLU A 141 9.34 -6.71 -21.29
CA GLU A 141 8.71 -5.74 -22.21
C GLU A 141 7.38 -5.17 -21.67
N THR A 142 6.73 -5.87 -20.75
CA THR A 142 5.49 -5.43 -20.09
C THR A 142 5.75 -4.60 -18.83
N SER A 143 7.01 -4.47 -18.39
CA SER A 143 7.38 -3.68 -17.22
C SER A 143 7.25 -2.19 -17.54
N SER A 144 6.45 -1.45 -16.76
CA SER A 144 6.32 -0.01 -16.87
C SER A 144 7.61 0.73 -16.51
N ASN A 145 7.69 2.02 -16.80
CA ASN A 145 8.83 2.84 -16.40
C ASN A 145 9.01 2.84 -14.87
N GLU A 146 7.93 2.95 -14.11
CA GLU A 146 7.90 2.82 -12.65
C GLU A 146 8.35 1.41 -12.22
N GLY A 147 7.83 0.39 -12.89
CA GLY A 147 8.20 -1.02 -12.65
C GLY A 147 9.69 -1.27 -12.84
N LYS A 148 10.30 -0.76 -13.90
CA LYS A 148 11.75 -0.84 -14.15
C LYS A 148 12.56 -0.23 -13.01
N ILE A 149 12.17 0.98 -12.57
CA ILE A 149 12.79 1.67 -11.42
C ILE A 149 12.70 0.80 -10.16
N LEU A 150 11.52 0.26 -9.84
CA LEU A 150 11.34 -0.57 -8.64
C LEU A 150 12.11 -1.90 -8.73
N ILE A 151 12.16 -2.52 -9.91
CA ILE A 151 12.92 -3.76 -10.14
C ILE A 151 14.44 -3.53 -9.96
N GLU A 152 14.98 -2.39 -10.38
CA GLU A 152 16.39 -2.03 -10.16
C GLU A 152 16.73 -1.95 -8.66
N HIS A 153 15.76 -1.65 -7.81
CA HIS A 153 15.91 -1.59 -6.36
C HIS A 153 15.44 -2.85 -5.61
N THR A 154 15.38 -4.00 -6.29
CA THR A 154 14.87 -5.27 -5.75
C THR A 154 15.45 -5.62 -4.37
N GLN A 155 16.77 -5.49 -4.18
CA GLN A 155 17.41 -5.86 -2.91
C GLN A 155 16.96 -4.98 -1.74
N LEU A 156 16.76 -3.68 -1.97
CA LEU A 156 16.23 -2.74 -0.98
C LEU A 156 14.80 -3.11 -0.61
N LEU A 157 13.96 -3.32 -1.63
CA LEU A 157 12.53 -3.62 -1.45
C LEU A 157 12.32 -4.99 -0.79
N GLN A 158 13.12 -5.99 -1.15
CA GLN A 158 13.10 -7.32 -0.53
C GLN A 158 13.48 -7.24 0.97
N ALA A 159 14.51 -6.47 1.32
CA ALA A 159 14.89 -6.27 2.71
C ALA A 159 13.81 -5.53 3.50
N ALA A 160 13.20 -4.51 2.89
CA ALA A 160 12.13 -3.70 3.47
C ALA A 160 10.84 -4.49 3.71
N SER A 161 10.51 -5.44 2.85
CA SER A 161 9.27 -6.24 2.90
C SER A 161 9.44 -7.62 3.52
N LYS A 162 10.58 -7.92 4.15
CA LYS A 162 10.92 -9.27 4.64
C LYS A 162 9.81 -9.92 5.47
N ASN A 163 9.15 -9.18 6.35
CA ASN A 163 8.09 -9.67 7.20
C ASN A 163 6.69 -9.39 6.67
N GLY A 164 6.56 -8.52 5.64
CA GLY A 164 5.30 -8.29 4.96
C GLY A 164 5.31 -7.09 4.03
N ILE A 165 4.42 -7.16 3.05
CA ILE A 165 4.07 -6.09 2.12
C ILE A 165 2.56 -5.85 2.15
N LEU A 166 2.17 -4.59 2.27
CA LEU A 166 0.81 -4.11 2.04
C LEU A 166 0.82 -3.11 0.88
N THR A 167 0.05 -3.37 -0.16
CA THR A 167 -0.29 -2.39 -1.21
C THR A 167 -1.73 -1.95 -1.04
N CYS A 168 -1.98 -0.63 -1.12
CA CYS A 168 -3.32 -0.08 -1.01
C CYS A 168 -3.82 0.36 -2.37
N HIS A 169 -4.86 -0.31 -2.84
CA HIS A 169 -5.57 -0.10 -4.09
C HIS A 169 -7.04 0.23 -3.88
N GLU A 170 -7.73 0.56 -4.95
CA GLU A 170 -9.16 0.81 -5.00
C GLU A 170 -9.77 0.13 -6.23
N ASP A 171 -10.87 -0.58 -6.04
CA ASP A 171 -11.63 -1.08 -7.17
C ASP A 171 -12.65 -0.01 -7.62
N VAL A 172 -12.43 0.54 -8.82
CA VAL A 172 -13.24 1.64 -9.37
C VAL A 172 -14.63 1.22 -9.82
N LEU A 173 -14.89 -0.09 -9.88
CA LEU A 173 -16.16 -0.66 -10.31
C LEU A 173 -17.00 -1.20 -9.15
N GLN A 174 -16.40 -1.35 -7.95
CA GLN A 174 -17.03 -2.01 -6.82
C GLN A 174 -17.61 -1.03 -5.78
N LYS A 175 -18.61 -1.52 -5.05
CA LYS A 175 -19.19 -0.91 -3.84
C LYS A 175 -18.81 -1.66 -2.57
N ASN A 176 -18.30 -2.86 -2.72
CA ASN A 176 -17.90 -3.78 -1.66
C ASN A 176 -16.38 -3.88 -1.64
N THR A 177 -15.82 -4.10 -0.44
CA THR A 177 -14.37 -4.24 -0.24
C THR A 177 -13.95 -5.69 -0.27
N TYR A 178 -12.70 -5.92 -0.67
CA TYR A 178 -12.03 -7.22 -0.63
C TYR A 178 -10.52 -7.06 -0.53
N ILE A 179 -9.80 -8.16 -0.40
CA ILE A 179 -8.34 -8.17 -0.43
C ILE A 179 -7.82 -9.31 -1.30
N TYR A 180 -6.70 -9.09 -1.97
CA TYR A 180 -5.79 -10.16 -2.35
C TYR A 180 -4.85 -10.43 -1.18
N SER A 181 -4.62 -11.70 -0.86
CA SER A 181 -3.75 -12.07 0.25
C SER A 181 -2.87 -13.27 -0.09
N PHE A 182 -1.63 -13.20 0.38
CA PHE A 182 -0.59 -14.20 0.14
C PHE A 182 -0.01 -14.64 1.48
N GLU A 183 -0.21 -15.90 1.82
CA GLU A 183 0.37 -16.53 3.00
C GLU A 183 0.92 -17.92 2.62
N ALA A 184 1.86 -18.45 3.41
CA ALA A 184 2.39 -19.78 3.18
C ALA A 184 1.36 -20.92 3.43
N ASN A 185 0.19 -20.60 3.99
CA ASN A 185 -0.89 -21.53 4.27
C ASN A 185 -1.64 -21.94 2.99
N GLN A 186 -2.42 -23.02 3.08
CA GLN A 186 -3.32 -23.45 1.99
C GLN A 186 -4.65 -22.70 1.98
N THR A 187 -5.02 -22.05 3.08
CA THR A 187 -6.24 -21.25 3.25
C THR A 187 -5.91 -19.97 4.00
N PRO A 188 -6.75 -18.90 3.86
CA PRO A 188 -6.54 -17.65 4.56
C PRO A 188 -6.38 -17.84 6.06
N GLY A 189 -5.29 -17.32 6.62
CA GLY A 189 -4.99 -17.38 8.04
C GLY A 189 -5.62 -16.24 8.85
N LYS A 190 -5.23 -16.16 10.13
CA LYS A 190 -5.65 -15.05 11.02
C LYS A 190 -5.27 -13.68 10.45
N PHE A 191 -4.13 -13.60 9.77
CA PHE A 191 -3.61 -12.35 9.19
C PHE A 191 -4.53 -11.80 8.10
N SER A 192 -4.82 -12.61 7.08
CA SER A 192 -5.73 -12.22 5.98
C SER A 192 -7.11 -11.86 6.50
N ARG A 193 -7.69 -12.71 7.37
CA ARG A 193 -9.04 -12.46 7.90
C ARG A 193 -9.11 -11.17 8.71
N ALA A 194 -8.12 -10.90 9.56
CA ALA A 194 -8.11 -9.68 10.38
C ALA A 194 -8.02 -8.40 9.53
N LEU A 195 -7.27 -8.43 8.41
CA LEU A 195 -7.18 -7.28 7.50
C LEU A 195 -8.48 -7.09 6.71
N ARG A 196 -9.08 -8.18 6.19
CA ARG A 196 -10.39 -8.14 5.56
C ARG A 196 -11.46 -7.61 6.53
N ASP A 197 -11.48 -8.09 7.79
CA ASP A 197 -12.42 -7.65 8.82
C ASP A 197 -12.25 -6.16 9.16
N THR A 198 -11.02 -5.64 9.09
CA THR A 198 -10.76 -4.21 9.28
C THR A 198 -11.45 -3.39 8.21
N LEU A 199 -11.34 -3.77 6.93
CA LEU A 199 -12.06 -3.09 5.84
C LEU A 199 -13.58 -3.27 5.95
N GLY A 200 -14.02 -4.44 6.44
CA GLY A 200 -15.43 -4.76 6.70
C GLY A 200 -16.12 -3.85 7.73
N GLN A 201 -15.35 -3.12 8.56
CA GLN A 201 -15.88 -2.08 9.46
C GLN A 201 -16.31 -0.81 8.70
N TYR A 202 -15.75 -0.61 7.51
CA TYR A 202 -16.01 0.57 6.68
C TYR A 202 -16.97 0.29 5.54
N PHE A 203 -16.93 -0.91 4.96
CA PHE A 203 -17.67 -1.26 3.74
C PHE A 203 -18.25 -2.66 3.83
N PRO A 204 -19.34 -2.95 3.11
CA PRO A 204 -19.75 -4.33 2.90
C PRO A 204 -18.60 -5.13 2.26
N ILE A 205 -18.41 -6.36 2.73
CA ILE A 205 -17.44 -7.30 2.16
C ILE A 205 -18.01 -7.88 0.86
N ALA A 206 -17.16 -8.09 -0.14
CA ALA A 206 -17.56 -8.71 -1.39
C ALA A 206 -18.05 -10.14 -1.17
N GLU A 207 -19.11 -10.51 -1.88
CA GLU A 207 -19.71 -11.84 -1.83
C GLU A 207 -18.84 -12.87 -2.57
N ASP A 208 -19.04 -14.15 -2.23
CA ASP A 208 -18.37 -15.26 -2.89
C ASP A 208 -18.69 -15.29 -4.39
N GLY A 209 -17.69 -15.56 -5.22
CA GLY A 209 -17.86 -15.57 -6.66
C GLY A 209 -16.57 -15.37 -7.44
N LEU A 210 -16.61 -14.49 -8.43
CA LEU A 210 -15.47 -14.11 -9.27
C LEU A 210 -15.35 -12.58 -9.32
N ILE A 211 -14.14 -12.06 -9.12
CA ILE A 211 -13.74 -10.68 -9.40
C ILE A 211 -12.53 -10.75 -10.32
N ASP A 212 -12.58 -10.09 -11.48
CA ASP A 212 -11.52 -10.12 -12.50
C ASP A 212 -11.05 -11.56 -12.84
N ASP A 213 -12.01 -12.47 -13.00
CA ASP A 213 -11.79 -13.92 -13.22
C ASP A 213 -11.08 -14.65 -12.07
N CYS A 214 -10.86 -14.00 -10.93
CA CYS A 214 -10.26 -14.59 -9.74
C CYS A 214 -11.33 -15.08 -8.77
N PRO A 215 -11.26 -16.33 -8.30
CA PRO A 215 -12.17 -16.82 -7.25
C PRO A 215 -12.00 -16.00 -5.97
N ILE A 216 -13.12 -15.52 -5.44
CA ILE A 216 -13.20 -14.83 -4.16
C ILE A 216 -14.08 -15.64 -3.22
N GLU A 217 -13.61 -15.83 -1.99
CA GLU A 217 -14.33 -16.47 -0.90
C GLU A 217 -14.19 -15.62 0.34
N ASP A 218 -15.29 -15.30 1.01
CA ASP A 218 -15.32 -14.51 2.23
C ASP A 218 -14.55 -13.18 2.10
N GLY A 219 -14.67 -12.51 0.93
CA GLY A 219 -13.99 -11.26 0.63
C GLY A 219 -12.46 -11.36 0.45
N ILE A 220 -11.93 -12.56 0.23
CA ILE A 220 -10.50 -12.80 0.07
C ILE A 220 -10.23 -13.55 -1.24
N ILE A 221 -9.38 -12.98 -2.10
CA ILE A 221 -8.74 -13.67 -3.22
C ILE A 221 -7.39 -14.17 -2.71
N PHE A 222 -7.28 -15.48 -2.51
CA PHE A 222 -6.16 -16.06 -1.78
C PHE A 222 -5.12 -16.70 -2.70
N ASN A 223 -3.84 -16.35 -2.49
CA ASN A 223 -2.69 -16.89 -3.22
C ASN A 223 -2.82 -16.84 -4.75
N HIS A 224 -3.49 -15.79 -5.27
CA HIS A 224 -3.53 -15.51 -6.70
C HIS A 224 -2.25 -14.78 -7.13
N PHE A 225 -1.28 -15.53 -7.67
CA PHE A 225 0.00 -14.98 -8.11
C PHE A 225 -0.05 -14.52 -9.57
N ASP A 226 -0.06 -13.24 -9.77
CA ASP A 226 0.08 -12.57 -11.07
C ASP A 226 1.43 -11.81 -11.17
N THR A 227 1.55 -10.82 -12.05
CA THR A 227 2.76 -10.01 -12.22
C THR A 227 2.70 -8.67 -11.48
N SER A 228 1.91 -8.59 -10.39
CA SER A 228 1.79 -7.42 -9.53
C SER A 228 2.99 -7.23 -8.60
N PHE A 229 3.12 -6.04 -8.03
CA PHE A 229 4.23 -5.68 -7.15
C PHE A 229 4.24 -6.48 -5.84
N GLU A 230 3.09 -6.66 -5.21
CA GLU A 230 2.97 -7.45 -3.97
C GLU A 230 3.27 -8.93 -4.21
N ALA A 231 2.76 -9.52 -5.30
CA ALA A 231 3.07 -10.90 -5.68
C ALA A 231 4.56 -11.09 -5.99
N PHE A 232 5.20 -10.09 -6.60
CA PHE A 232 6.65 -10.06 -6.85
C PHE A 232 7.44 -10.12 -5.53
N LEU A 233 7.11 -9.29 -4.54
CA LEU A 233 7.83 -9.28 -3.27
C LEU A 233 7.60 -10.55 -2.45
N VAL A 234 6.41 -11.16 -2.54
CA VAL A 234 6.16 -12.48 -1.94
C VAL A 234 7.00 -13.56 -2.61
N ARG A 235 7.11 -13.57 -3.94
CA ARG A 235 8.04 -14.49 -4.67
C ARG A 235 9.51 -14.27 -4.29
N LEU A 236 9.87 -13.07 -3.87
CA LEU A 236 11.22 -12.75 -3.36
C LEU A 236 11.40 -13.07 -1.87
N GLY A 237 10.37 -13.60 -1.20
CA GLY A 237 10.46 -14.11 0.17
C GLY A 237 9.86 -13.21 1.25
N ALA A 238 9.01 -12.25 0.91
CA ALA A 238 8.17 -11.59 1.90
C ALA A 238 7.25 -12.63 2.59
N SER A 239 7.19 -12.61 3.92
CA SER A 239 6.47 -13.64 4.69
C SER A 239 4.96 -13.63 4.49
N VAL A 240 4.40 -12.46 4.17
CA VAL A 240 3.00 -12.24 3.82
C VAL A 240 2.91 -11.09 2.81
N GLY A 241 1.90 -11.14 1.97
CA GLY A 241 1.55 -10.03 1.07
C GLY A 241 0.06 -9.77 1.12
N VAL A 242 -0.33 -8.51 1.02
CA VAL A 242 -1.73 -8.09 0.91
C VAL A 242 -1.84 -6.94 -0.07
N CYS A 243 -2.82 -7.04 -0.96
CA CYS A 243 -3.32 -5.92 -1.73
C CYS A 243 -4.75 -5.64 -1.24
N SER A 244 -4.98 -4.46 -0.68
CA SER A 244 -6.31 -4.05 -0.26
C SER A 244 -7.05 -3.35 -1.38
N GLU A 245 -8.35 -3.65 -1.53
CA GLU A 245 -9.22 -3.04 -2.51
C GLU A 245 -10.36 -2.31 -1.79
N THR A 246 -10.19 -0.99 -1.62
CA THR A 246 -11.29 -0.16 -1.14
C THR A 246 -12.22 0.20 -2.30
N PRO A 247 -13.56 0.24 -2.08
CA PRO A 247 -14.51 0.43 -3.17
C PRO A 247 -14.60 1.91 -3.58
N ALA A 248 -14.09 2.26 -4.77
CA ALA A 248 -14.01 3.65 -5.25
C ALA A 248 -15.40 4.30 -5.47
N LEU A 249 -16.47 3.53 -5.53
CA LEU A 249 -17.85 4.05 -5.61
C LEU A 249 -18.41 4.53 -4.26
N GLN A 250 -17.63 4.43 -3.19
CA GLN A 250 -17.97 4.94 -1.85
C GLN A 250 -17.34 6.32 -1.61
N SER A 251 -17.72 6.99 -0.51
CA SER A 251 -17.21 8.33 -0.20
C SER A 251 -15.69 8.33 -0.02
N PHE A 252 -15.02 9.35 -0.54
CA PHE A 252 -13.57 9.48 -0.52
C PHE A 252 -13.02 9.44 0.91
N ASP A 253 -13.59 10.24 1.82
CA ASP A 253 -13.19 10.29 3.23
C ASP A 253 -13.16 8.91 3.88
N ARG A 254 -14.23 8.12 3.62
CA ARG A 254 -14.36 6.78 4.19
C ARG A 254 -13.31 5.84 3.64
N ARG A 255 -12.95 5.98 2.35
CA ARG A 255 -11.89 5.19 1.71
C ARG A 255 -10.50 5.55 2.26
N VAL A 256 -10.22 6.84 2.46
CA VAL A 256 -8.98 7.31 3.10
C VAL A 256 -8.83 6.73 4.50
N MET A 257 -9.90 6.77 5.30
CA MET A 257 -9.89 6.22 6.66
C MET A 257 -9.72 4.71 6.69
N ALA A 258 -10.37 3.99 5.79
CA ALA A 258 -10.24 2.54 5.68
C ALA A 258 -8.80 2.12 5.31
N ASN A 259 -8.16 2.86 4.37
CA ASN A 259 -6.76 2.65 4.02
C ASN A 259 -5.83 2.90 5.21
N ALA A 260 -6.03 3.97 5.97
CA ALA A 260 -5.24 4.21 7.18
C ALA A 260 -5.45 3.11 8.23
N ALA A 261 -6.69 2.67 8.43
CA ALA A 261 -7.02 1.62 9.40
C ALA A 261 -6.39 0.27 9.05
N ILE A 262 -6.38 -0.13 7.77
CA ILE A 262 -5.73 -1.38 7.36
C ILE A 262 -4.21 -1.30 7.50
N MET A 263 -3.58 -0.15 7.23
CA MET A 263 -2.16 0.08 7.47
C MET A 263 -1.82 -0.07 8.96
N GLN A 264 -2.62 0.53 9.83
CA GLN A 264 -2.48 0.37 11.29
C GLN A 264 -2.62 -1.08 11.71
N ARG A 265 -3.65 -1.78 11.22
CA ARG A 265 -3.88 -3.19 11.56
C ARG A 265 -2.75 -4.11 11.07
N PHE A 266 -2.19 -3.81 9.90
CA PHE A 266 -1.04 -4.52 9.35
C PHE A 266 0.18 -4.41 10.26
N VAL A 267 0.46 -3.22 10.79
CA VAL A 267 1.51 -2.98 11.80
C VAL A 267 1.26 -3.80 13.07
N GLU A 268 0.05 -3.73 13.64
CA GLU A 268 -0.32 -4.46 14.86
C GLU A 268 -0.14 -5.97 14.71
N LEU A 269 -0.65 -6.55 13.62
CA LEU A 269 -0.53 -7.97 13.31
C LEU A 269 0.93 -8.42 13.14
N THR A 270 1.78 -7.55 12.60
CA THR A 270 3.22 -7.84 12.48
C THR A 270 3.89 -7.90 13.84
N LEU A 271 3.48 -7.05 14.78
CA LEU A 271 4.00 -7.06 16.14
C LEU A 271 3.46 -8.24 16.98
N GLU A 272 2.22 -8.68 16.73
CA GLU A 272 1.61 -9.85 17.39
C GLU A 272 2.32 -11.19 17.04
N LYS A 273 3.07 -11.25 15.92
CA LYS A 273 3.82 -12.43 15.48
C LYS A 273 5.15 -12.66 16.23
N LYS A 274 5.52 -11.74 17.12
CA LYS A 274 6.66 -11.90 18.03
C LYS A 274 6.29 -12.78 19.20
#